data_e072461112e4f250ed81d8f45d2ae5dd
#
_entry.id   e072461112e4f250ed81d8f45d2ae5dd
#
_cell.length_a   1.000
_cell.length_b   1.000
_cell.length_c   1.000
_cell.angle_alpha   90.00
_cell.angle_beta   90.00
_cell.angle_gamma   90.00
#
_symmetry.space_group_name_H-M   'P 1'
#
loop_
_entity.id
_entity.type
_entity.pdbx_description
1 polymer ?
#
loop_
_entity_poly.entity_id
_entity_poly.type
_entity_poly.pdbx_seq_one_letter_code
_entity_poly.pdbx_strand_id
1 'polypeptide(L)'
;MGPTEERYCKEGIGSHGTEAWSEAETRNVRDFILSRKGDWVTYDSVHAFSKLILLPWQYSKTEKPENYQELLEIAQRGAQAMRSQYGHNYLVRKTEEISIISIKWKQ
;
A
#
# COMPACT_ATOMS: atom_id res chain seq x y z
N MET A 1 8.50 2.53 16.96
CA MET A 1 9.26 1.42 16.36
C MET A 1 10.39 1.01 17.29
N GLY A 2 10.55 -0.27 17.60
CA GLY A 2 11.64 -0.75 18.45
C GLY A 2 13.00 -0.72 17.71
N PRO A 3 14.14 -0.77 18.45
CA PRO A 3 15.48 -0.72 17.85
C PRO A 3 15.73 -1.77 16.77
N THR A 4 15.12 -2.94 16.91
CA THR A 4 15.24 -4.06 15.97
C THR A 4 14.54 -3.80 14.65
N GLU A 5 13.36 -3.18 14.68
CA GLU A 5 12.61 -2.83 13.47
C GLU A 5 13.30 -1.70 12.70
N GLU A 6 13.82 -0.72 13.41
CA GLU A 6 14.56 0.39 12.81
C GLU A 6 15.82 -0.10 12.11
N ARG A 7 16.54 -1.02 12.74
CA ARG A 7 17.72 -1.63 12.17
C ARG A 7 17.39 -2.45 10.91
N TYR A 8 16.33 -3.24 10.98
CA TYR A 8 15.88 -4.05 9.84
C TYR A 8 15.53 -3.17 8.63
N CYS A 9 14.85 -2.07 8.85
CA CYS A 9 14.49 -1.13 7.80
C CYS A 9 15.68 -0.36 7.22
N LYS A 10 16.73 -0.15 8.01
CA LYS A 10 17.92 0.61 7.55
C LYS A 10 18.97 -0.24 6.87
N GLU A 11 19.13 -1.48 7.28
CA GLU A 11 20.29 -2.31 6.92
C GLU A 11 19.95 -3.55 6.08
N GLY A 12 18.69 -3.88 5.90
CA GLY A 12 18.30 -5.16 5.35
C GLY A 12 17.30 -5.12 4.20
N ILE A 13 16.81 -6.30 3.88
CA ILE A 13 15.69 -6.50 2.95
C ILE A 13 14.48 -5.79 3.50
N GLY A 14 13.91 -4.88 2.71
CA GLY A 14 12.76 -4.08 3.12
C GLY A 14 13.12 -2.72 3.69
N SER A 15 14.35 -2.25 3.49
CA SER A 15 14.73 -0.89 3.83
C SER A 15 13.84 0.12 3.11
N HIS A 16 13.32 1.09 3.87
CA HIS A 16 12.51 2.18 3.32
C HIS A 16 13.35 3.40 2.91
N GLY A 17 14.68 3.28 2.94
CA GLY A 17 15.58 4.40 2.71
C GLY A 17 15.81 5.27 3.95
N THR A 18 16.61 6.30 3.80
CA THR A 18 17.03 7.21 4.91
C THR A 18 15.97 8.28 5.21
N GLU A 19 15.22 8.67 4.21
CA GLU A 19 14.17 9.67 4.31
C GLU A 19 13.14 9.45 3.20
N ALA A 20 12.04 10.18 3.24
CA ALA A 20 11.06 10.17 2.15
C ALA A 20 11.73 10.56 0.84
N TRP A 21 11.50 9.74 -0.20
CA TRP A 21 12.04 9.96 -1.54
C TRP A 21 13.57 9.83 -1.65
N SER A 22 14.21 9.16 -0.70
CA SER A 22 15.67 8.93 -0.76
C SER A 22 16.07 8.01 -1.93
N GLU A 23 15.19 7.11 -2.33
CA GLU A 23 15.46 6.12 -3.36
C GLU A 23 15.03 6.58 -4.76
N ALA A 24 15.86 6.29 -5.77
CA ALA A 24 15.64 6.74 -7.14
C ALA A 24 14.32 6.19 -7.71
N GLU A 25 13.98 4.95 -7.40
CA GLU A 25 12.76 4.29 -7.87
C GLU A 25 11.51 5.02 -7.40
N THR A 26 11.47 5.40 -6.14
CA THR A 26 10.32 6.12 -5.58
C THR A 26 10.21 7.53 -6.12
N ARG A 27 11.34 8.21 -6.32
CA ARG A 27 11.37 9.54 -6.96
C ARG A 27 10.87 9.49 -8.40
N ASN A 28 11.29 8.49 -9.15
CA ASN A 28 10.89 8.34 -10.55
C ASN A 28 9.38 8.13 -10.68
N VAL A 29 8.80 7.27 -9.85
CA VAL A 29 7.36 7.04 -9.82
C VAL A 29 6.61 8.31 -9.40
N ARG A 30 7.07 8.96 -8.33
CA ARG A 30 6.49 10.24 -7.88
C ARG A 30 6.49 11.29 -8.97
N ASP A 31 7.63 11.52 -9.61
CA ASP A 31 7.79 12.57 -10.59
C ASP A 31 6.96 12.28 -11.84
N PHE A 32 6.87 11.03 -12.26
CA PHE A 32 6.00 10.63 -13.35
C PHE A 32 4.52 10.89 -13.03
N ILE A 33 4.06 10.47 -11.85
CA ILE A 33 2.67 10.70 -11.42
C ILE A 33 2.35 12.19 -11.35
N LEU A 34 3.23 12.98 -10.73
CA LEU A 34 3.02 14.42 -10.59
C LEU A 34 3.10 15.17 -11.91
N SER A 35 3.89 14.70 -12.87
CA SER A 35 3.98 15.31 -14.19
C SER A 35 2.68 15.21 -14.99
N ARG A 36 1.80 14.29 -14.62
CA ARG A 36 0.50 14.05 -15.26
C ARG A 36 -0.66 14.24 -14.29
N LYS A 37 -0.49 15.13 -13.36
CA LYS A 37 -1.52 15.44 -12.35
C LYS A 37 -2.84 15.83 -13.03
N GLY A 38 -3.92 15.13 -12.68
CA GLY A 38 -5.23 15.31 -13.27
C GLY A 38 -5.62 14.25 -14.31
N ASP A 39 -4.64 13.50 -14.83
CA ASP A 39 -4.92 12.41 -15.79
C ASP A 39 -5.29 11.09 -15.10
N TRP A 40 -4.98 10.96 -13.81
CA TRP A 40 -5.14 9.72 -13.06
C TRP A 40 -6.54 9.57 -12.47
N VAL A 41 -7.05 8.35 -12.57
CA VAL A 41 -8.28 7.94 -11.89
C VAL A 41 -7.96 7.06 -10.70
N THR A 42 -7.06 6.10 -10.89
CA THR A 42 -6.62 5.19 -9.82
C THR A 42 -5.12 4.93 -9.90
N TYR A 43 -4.56 4.48 -8.80
CA TYR A 43 -3.22 3.93 -8.73
C TYR A 43 -3.28 2.58 -8.00
N ASP A 44 -2.88 1.53 -8.70
CA ASP A 44 -2.87 0.18 -8.16
C ASP A 44 -1.45 -0.40 -8.22
N SER A 45 -0.96 -0.88 -7.09
CA SER A 45 0.31 -1.60 -7.00
C SER A 45 0.05 -3.08 -6.80
N VAL A 46 0.41 -3.88 -7.79
CA VAL A 46 0.16 -5.33 -7.78
C VAL A 46 1.45 -6.07 -7.49
N HIS A 47 1.45 -6.84 -6.42
CA HIS A 47 2.62 -7.62 -6.02
C HIS A 47 2.21 -8.89 -5.25
N ALA A 48 3.13 -9.84 -5.13
CA ALA A 48 2.94 -11.02 -4.28
C ALA A 48 3.09 -10.58 -2.80
N PHE A 49 2.55 -11.30 -1.86
CA PHE A 49 1.76 -12.51 -1.94
C PHE A 49 0.47 -12.32 -1.14
N SER A 50 -0.36 -13.38 -1.04
CA SER A 50 -1.67 -13.38 -0.36
C SER A 50 -2.79 -12.78 -1.22
N LYS A 51 -4.01 -13.23 -0.93
CA LYS A 51 -5.21 -12.76 -1.63
C LYS A 51 -5.79 -11.56 -0.88
N LEU A 52 -5.17 -10.42 -1.04
CA LEU A 52 -5.50 -9.21 -0.31
C LEU A 52 -5.68 -8.02 -1.25
N ILE A 53 -6.62 -7.17 -0.92
CA ILE A 53 -6.73 -5.82 -1.45
C ILE A 53 -6.48 -4.87 -0.28
N LEU A 54 -5.39 -4.14 -0.35
CA LEU A 54 -4.93 -3.28 0.73
C LEU A 54 -5.26 -1.83 0.47
N LEU A 55 -5.82 -1.17 1.45
CA LEU A 55 -6.16 0.24 1.42
C LEU A 55 -5.19 1.06 2.28
N PRO A 56 -4.91 2.33 1.92
CA PRO A 56 -4.07 3.19 2.73
C PRO A 56 -4.77 3.57 4.07
N TRP A 57 -4.06 4.02 5.07
CA TRP A 57 -2.59 4.17 5.10
C TRP A 57 -1.95 3.04 5.89
N GLN A 58 -0.69 2.71 5.55
CA GLN A 58 0.04 1.67 6.26
C GLN A 58 0.70 2.17 7.55
N TYR A 59 1.03 3.44 7.63
CA TYR A 59 1.78 4.01 8.75
C TYR A 59 0.93 4.34 9.98
N SER A 60 -0.39 4.34 9.87
CA SER A 60 -1.27 4.76 10.95
C SER A 60 -2.48 3.84 11.13
N LYS A 61 -2.78 3.53 12.39
CA LYS A 61 -3.97 2.76 12.77
C LYS A 61 -5.26 3.55 12.68
N THR A 62 -5.17 4.85 12.82
CA THR A 62 -6.33 5.73 12.96
C THR A 62 -6.55 6.63 11.76
N GLU A 63 -5.49 7.04 11.10
CA GLU A 63 -5.58 7.92 9.95
C GLU A 63 -6.05 7.19 8.70
N LYS A 64 -6.94 7.83 7.95
CA LYS A 64 -7.49 7.35 6.69
C LYS A 64 -7.47 8.48 5.67
N PRO A 65 -7.30 8.18 4.37
CA PRO A 65 -7.49 9.20 3.33
C PRO A 65 -8.94 9.72 3.35
N GLU A 66 -9.15 10.93 2.89
CA GLU A 66 -10.48 11.54 2.84
C GLU A 66 -11.49 10.69 2.05
N ASN A 67 -11.05 10.08 0.97
CA ASN A 67 -11.86 9.22 0.12
C ASN A 67 -11.82 7.74 0.51
N TYR A 68 -11.50 7.42 1.77
CA TYR A 68 -11.39 6.04 2.23
C TYR A 68 -12.65 5.21 1.97
N GLN A 69 -13.83 5.78 2.19
CA GLN A 69 -15.08 5.08 1.96
C GLN A 69 -15.28 4.71 0.49
N GLU A 70 -14.94 5.60 -0.41
CA GLU A 70 -14.96 5.35 -1.85
C GLU A 70 -13.98 4.24 -2.24
N LEU A 71 -12.76 4.30 -1.71
CA LEU A 71 -11.75 3.26 -1.93
C LEU A 71 -12.23 1.90 -1.42
N LEU A 72 -12.86 1.86 -0.25
CA LEU A 72 -13.41 0.64 0.34
C LEU A 72 -14.49 0.02 -0.54
N GLU A 73 -15.41 0.82 -1.04
CA GLU A 73 -16.48 0.37 -1.92
C GLU A 73 -15.95 -0.20 -3.24
N ILE A 74 -15.00 0.49 -3.86
CA ILE A 74 -14.34 0.02 -5.09
C ILE A 74 -13.59 -1.28 -4.84
N ALA A 75 -12.85 -1.38 -3.75
CA ALA A 75 -12.11 -2.59 -3.37
C ALA A 75 -13.04 -3.78 -3.12
N GLN A 76 -14.15 -3.57 -2.43
CA GLN A 76 -15.15 -4.62 -2.19
C GLN A 76 -15.80 -5.09 -3.48
N ARG A 77 -16.10 -4.20 -4.40
CA ARG A 77 -16.61 -4.55 -5.75
C ARG A 77 -15.59 -5.36 -6.53
N GLY A 78 -14.31 -4.96 -6.47
CA GLY A 78 -13.21 -5.70 -7.09
C GLY A 78 -13.07 -7.11 -6.52
N ALA A 79 -13.11 -7.26 -5.21
CA ALA A 79 -13.05 -8.55 -4.53
C ALA A 79 -14.23 -9.45 -4.94
N GLN A 80 -15.43 -8.90 -5.02
CA GLN A 80 -16.62 -9.61 -5.47
C GLN A 80 -16.51 -10.08 -6.93
N ALA A 81 -15.98 -9.22 -7.80
CA ALA A 81 -15.76 -9.55 -9.21
C ALA A 81 -14.75 -10.70 -9.36
N MET A 82 -13.64 -10.67 -8.63
CA MET A 82 -12.67 -11.77 -8.63
C MET A 82 -13.26 -13.07 -8.13
N ARG A 83 -14.08 -13.03 -7.08
CA ARG A 83 -14.78 -14.21 -6.57
C ARG A 83 -15.73 -14.80 -7.59
N SER A 84 -16.48 -13.98 -8.31
CA SER A 84 -17.45 -14.43 -9.30
C SER A 84 -16.80 -15.08 -10.52
N GLN A 85 -15.58 -14.65 -10.88
CA GLN A 85 -14.85 -15.19 -12.04
C GLN A 85 -14.17 -16.52 -11.76
N TYR A 86 -13.43 -16.60 -10.64
CA TYR A 86 -12.54 -17.74 -10.38
C TYR A 86 -12.75 -18.38 -9.00
N GLY A 87 -13.71 -17.91 -8.22
CA GLY A 87 -13.97 -18.41 -6.86
C GLY A 87 -12.92 -18.01 -5.83
N HIS A 88 -12.00 -17.13 -6.16
CA HIS A 88 -10.97 -16.66 -5.23
C HIS A 88 -11.52 -15.61 -4.27
N ASN A 89 -11.33 -15.84 -2.99
CA ASN A 89 -11.72 -14.91 -1.94
C ASN A 89 -10.57 -13.96 -1.59
N TYR A 90 -10.66 -12.73 -2.08
CA TYR A 90 -9.77 -11.66 -1.66
C TYR A 90 -10.35 -10.91 -0.47
N LEU A 91 -9.53 -10.69 0.55
CA LEU A 91 -9.90 -9.90 1.71
C LEU A 91 -9.53 -8.44 1.51
N VAL A 92 -10.49 -7.56 1.74
CA VAL A 92 -10.25 -6.11 1.74
C VAL A 92 -9.88 -5.69 3.14
N ARG A 93 -8.71 -5.08 3.31
CA ARG A 93 -8.20 -4.66 4.61
C ARG A 93 -7.48 -3.31 4.49
N LYS A 94 -7.54 -2.53 5.56
CA LYS A 94 -6.59 -1.45 5.73
C LYS A 94 -5.20 -2.06 5.94
N THR A 95 -4.20 -1.54 5.29
CA THR A 95 -2.87 -2.16 5.23
C THR A 95 -2.28 -2.48 6.61
N GLU A 96 -2.50 -1.62 7.60
CA GLU A 96 -1.96 -1.80 8.93
C GLU A 96 -2.70 -2.83 9.81
N GLU A 97 -3.87 -3.29 9.38
CA GLU A 97 -4.61 -4.36 10.07
C GLU A 97 -3.99 -5.74 9.85
N ILE A 98 -2.99 -5.82 8.98
CA ILE A 98 -2.34 -7.08 8.63
C ILE A 98 -1.01 -7.16 9.34
N SER A 99 -0.95 -7.98 10.38
CA SER A 99 0.27 -8.24 11.13
C SER A 99 1.19 -9.27 10.47
N ILE A 100 1.21 -9.34 9.15
CA ILE A 100 2.17 -10.17 8.43
C ILE A 100 3.29 -9.27 7.95
N ILE A 101 4.38 -9.27 8.69
CA ILE A 101 5.62 -8.57 8.34
C ILE A 101 5.30 -7.12 7.92
N SER A 102 5.03 -6.30 8.90
CA SER A 102 4.84 -4.87 8.66
C SER A 102 6.17 -4.24 8.26
N ILE A 103 6.49 -4.33 6.99
CA ILE A 103 7.40 -3.36 6.40
C ILE A 103 6.62 -2.05 6.45
N LYS A 104 6.86 -1.28 7.49
CA LYS A 104 6.24 0.03 7.62
C LYS A 104 6.87 0.97 6.62
N TRP A 105 6.22 1.16 5.50
CA TRP A 105 6.56 2.22 4.57
C TRP A 105 6.14 3.56 5.18
N LYS A 106 7.08 4.29 5.71
CA LYS A 106 6.91 5.72 5.95
C LYS A 106 7.09 6.43 4.63
N GLN A 107 6.01 6.85 4.05
CA GLN A 107 6.04 7.84 2.98
C GLN A 107 6.02 9.24 3.57
#